data_ce5782a0e472d7a26d837f6b775b1878
#
_entry.id   ce5782a0e472d7a26d837f6b775b1878
#
_cell.length_a   1.000
_cell.length_b   1.000
_cell.length_c   1.000
_cell.angle_alpha   90.00
_cell.angle_beta   90.00
_cell.angle_gamma   90.00
#
_symmetry.space_group_name_H-M   'P 1'
#
loop_
_entity.id
_entity.type
_entity.pdbx_description
1 polymer ?
#
loop_
_entity_poly.entity_id
_entity_poly.type
_entity_poly.pdbx_seq_one_letter_code
_entity_poly.pdbx_strand_id
1 'polypeptide(L)'
;YLAANLSRKQLLEALRYHYALLRGCMSAEEFSLYLNTPGLQLAKLEGKNGEQFTLELTMMISMDKEGDSTILFRNSEGIPLAELTFTLCEYQGKRTMFIGGLQGAKWEIPHQEIQNATKACHGLFPKRLVMEAACLFAQRLQVEQIIAVSNETHIYRSLRYRDKEGKIHA
;
A
#
# COMPACT_ATOMS: atom_id res chain seq x y z
N TYR A 1 -10.51 -9.87 9.47
CA TYR A 1 -9.13 -9.50 9.22
C TYR A 1 -8.58 -10.35 8.08
N LEU A 2 -7.86 -9.82 7.16
CA LEU A 2 -7.22 -10.29 5.91
C LEU A 2 -7.80 -11.55 5.22
N ALA A 3 -8.17 -12.57 5.96
CA ALA A 3 -8.93 -13.72 5.47
C ALA A 3 -9.73 -14.29 6.62
N ALA A 4 -10.98 -14.58 6.37
CA ALA A 4 -11.89 -15.14 7.38
C ALA A 4 -11.44 -16.50 7.96
N ASN A 5 -10.39 -17.09 7.39
CA ASN A 5 -9.93 -18.44 7.70
C ASN A 5 -8.68 -18.49 8.58
N LEU A 6 -8.16 -17.34 9.02
CA LEU A 6 -6.97 -17.32 9.88
C LEU A 6 -7.34 -17.55 11.34
N SER A 7 -6.65 -18.47 12.01
CA SER A 7 -6.80 -18.66 13.44
C SER A 7 -6.25 -17.45 14.21
N ARG A 8 -6.70 -17.26 15.46
CA ARG A 8 -6.18 -16.19 16.33
C ARG A 8 -4.66 -16.23 16.49
N LYS A 9 -4.08 -17.42 16.56
CA LYS A 9 -2.61 -17.59 16.63
C LYS A 9 -1.94 -17.09 15.38
N GLN A 10 -2.45 -17.45 14.22
CA GLN A 10 -1.91 -17.00 12.92
C GLN A 10 -2.01 -15.47 12.76
N LEU A 11 -3.09 -14.86 13.22
CA LEU A 11 -3.24 -13.41 13.22
C LEU A 11 -2.18 -12.72 14.09
N LEU A 12 -1.94 -13.23 15.29
CA LEU A 12 -0.92 -12.68 16.20
C LEU A 12 0.49 -12.83 15.64
N GLU A 13 0.79 -13.97 15.01
CA GLU A 13 2.07 -14.19 14.35
C GLU A 13 2.26 -13.25 13.15
N ALA A 14 1.23 -13.03 12.36
CA ALA A 14 1.25 -12.09 11.23
C ALA A 14 1.49 -10.65 11.72
N LEU A 15 0.83 -10.21 12.77
CA LEU A 15 1.04 -8.90 13.37
C LEU A 15 2.49 -8.71 13.85
N ARG A 16 3.01 -9.67 14.58
CA ARG A 16 4.40 -9.64 15.05
C ARG A 16 5.39 -9.58 13.90
N TYR A 17 5.17 -10.38 12.87
CA TYR A 17 6.01 -10.41 11.67
C TYR A 17 6.00 -9.06 10.95
N HIS A 18 4.83 -8.50 10.72
CA HIS A 18 4.64 -7.21 10.04
C HIS A 18 5.44 -6.09 10.73
N TYR A 19 5.22 -5.89 12.03
CA TYR A 19 5.89 -4.82 12.75
C TYR A 19 7.38 -5.07 12.96
N ALA A 20 7.79 -6.31 13.17
CA ALA A 20 9.20 -6.67 13.28
C ALA A 20 9.96 -6.40 11.98
N LEU A 21 9.37 -6.74 10.83
CA LEU A 21 9.98 -6.49 9.54
C LEU A 21 10.12 -4.99 9.26
N LEU A 22 9.07 -4.21 9.50
CA LEU A 22 9.11 -2.75 9.30
C LEU A 22 10.12 -2.10 10.25
N ARG A 23 10.13 -2.49 11.51
CA ARG A 23 11.07 -1.96 12.49
C ARG A 23 12.52 -2.27 12.11
N GLY A 24 12.78 -3.44 11.56
CA GLY A 24 14.11 -3.84 11.10
C GLY A 24 14.59 -3.11 9.85
N CYS A 25 13.66 -2.61 9.02
CA CYS A 25 13.96 -1.91 7.77
C CYS A 25 13.94 -0.39 7.89
N MET A 26 13.47 0.15 9.00
CA MET A 26 13.34 1.60 9.25
C MET A 26 14.31 2.04 10.36
N SER A 27 14.77 3.29 10.27
CA SER A 27 15.39 3.95 11.42
C SER A 27 14.36 4.13 12.54
N ALA A 28 14.82 4.37 13.78
CA ALA A 28 13.94 4.65 14.90
C ALA A 28 13.07 5.89 14.64
N GLU A 29 13.61 6.92 13.98
CA GLU A 29 12.88 8.11 13.59
C GLU A 29 11.81 7.82 12.54
N GLU A 30 12.16 7.10 11.47
CA GLU A 30 11.22 6.67 10.44
C GLU A 30 10.09 5.82 11.02
N PHE A 31 10.42 4.89 11.90
CA PHE A 31 9.41 4.05 12.56
C PHE A 31 8.47 4.86 13.46
N SER A 32 9.00 5.87 14.15
CA SER A 32 8.19 6.80 14.95
C SER A 32 7.23 7.60 14.06
N LEU A 33 7.69 8.11 12.93
CA LEU A 33 6.82 8.81 11.96
C LEU A 33 5.74 7.88 11.39
N TYR A 34 6.09 6.65 11.09
CA TYR A 34 5.13 5.64 10.62
C TYR A 34 4.02 5.37 11.64
N LEU A 35 4.37 5.31 12.95
CA LEU A 35 3.40 5.06 14.02
C LEU A 35 2.49 6.26 14.32
N ASN A 36 2.86 7.45 13.89
CA ASN A 36 2.16 8.69 14.23
C ASN A 36 1.56 9.36 12.99
N THR A 37 0.56 10.20 13.20
CA THR A 37 -0.02 11.05 12.16
C THR A 37 0.89 12.25 11.91
N PRO A 38 1.19 12.62 10.64
CA PRO A 38 0.59 12.14 9.37
C PRO A 38 1.15 10.86 8.78
N GLY A 39 2.14 10.24 9.41
CA GLY A 39 2.83 9.06 8.90
C GLY A 39 4.18 9.36 8.25
N LEU A 40 4.81 8.31 7.71
CA LEU A 40 6.09 8.42 7.02
C LEU A 40 5.88 8.78 5.56
N GLN A 41 6.45 9.90 5.13
CA GLN A 41 6.44 10.27 3.72
C GLN A 41 7.41 9.37 2.94
N LEU A 42 6.88 8.58 2.02
CA LEU A 42 7.68 7.71 1.15
C LEU A 42 8.25 8.46 -0.05
N ALA A 43 7.46 9.35 -0.64
CA ALA A 43 7.87 10.10 -1.81
C ALA A 43 7.05 11.39 -1.97
N LYS A 44 7.67 12.37 -2.61
CA LYS A 44 7.01 13.51 -3.24
C LYS A 44 7.01 13.30 -4.73
N LEU A 45 5.85 13.50 -5.35
CA LEU A 45 5.70 13.40 -6.79
C LEU A 45 5.32 14.75 -7.35
N GLU A 46 5.96 15.12 -8.47
CA GLU A 46 5.63 16.32 -9.20
C GLU A 46 4.90 15.95 -10.49
N GLY A 47 3.72 16.54 -10.68
CA GLY A 47 2.95 16.39 -11.90
C GLY A 47 3.60 17.17 -13.07
N LYS A 48 3.10 16.91 -14.28
CA LYS A 48 3.66 17.52 -15.51
C LYS A 48 3.62 19.04 -15.57
N ASN A 49 2.75 19.68 -14.79
CA ASN A 49 2.64 21.15 -14.70
C ASN A 49 3.07 21.69 -13.33
N GLY A 50 3.85 20.94 -12.56
CA GLY A 50 4.33 21.35 -11.25
C GLY A 50 3.39 21.02 -10.09
N GLU A 51 2.29 20.30 -10.31
CA GLU A 51 1.39 19.85 -9.25
C GLU A 51 2.14 18.94 -8.26
N GLN A 52 1.90 19.13 -6.96
CA GLN A 52 2.58 18.35 -5.93
C GLN A 52 1.67 17.26 -5.38
N PHE A 53 2.22 16.06 -5.25
CA PHE A 53 1.56 14.91 -4.64
C PHE A 53 2.49 14.26 -3.62
N THR A 54 1.92 13.55 -2.67
CA THR A 54 2.68 12.79 -1.69
C THR A 54 2.20 11.35 -1.63
N LEU A 55 3.15 10.44 -1.39
CA LEU A 55 2.90 9.06 -0.99
C LEU A 55 3.36 8.90 0.45
N GLU A 56 2.47 8.43 1.30
CA GLU A 56 2.70 8.29 2.73
C GLU A 56 2.42 6.86 3.18
N LEU A 57 3.24 6.36 4.10
CA LEU A 57 3.03 5.10 4.80
C LEU A 57 2.58 5.40 6.24
N THR A 58 1.46 4.82 6.64
CA THR A 58 0.91 5.03 7.97
C THR A 58 0.33 3.74 8.54
N MET A 59 0.36 3.62 9.87
CA MET A 59 -0.42 2.61 10.57
C MET A 59 -1.89 3.02 10.78
N MET A 60 -2.23 4.29 10.53
CA MET A 60 -3.61 4.74 10.61
C MET A 60 -4.43 4.21 9.44
N ILE A 61 -5.43 3.43 9.74
CA ILE A 61 -6.16 2.63 8.79
C ILE A 61 -7.63 3.02 8.84
N SER A 62 -8.12 3.57 7.73
CA SER A 62 -9.56 3.74 7.54
C SER A 62 -10.27 2.41 7.26
N MET A 63 -9.50 1.38 6.92
CA MET A 63 -9.96 0.03 6.60
C MET A 63 -9.32 -0.98 7.57
N ASP A 64 -9.62 -0.84 8.84
CA ASP A 64 -8.98 -1.57 9.95
C ASP A 64 -9.07 -3.10 9.88
N LYS A 65 -9.96 -3.63 9.05
CA LYS A 65 -10.13 -5.06 8.82
C LYS A 65 -9.31 -5.62 7.65
N GLU A 66 -8.68 -4.74 6.88
CA GLU A 66 -8.03 -5.09 5.62
C GLU A 66 -6.50 -5.14 5.69
N GLY A 67 -5.91 -4.74 6.81
CA GLY A 67 -4.47 -4.81 7.00
C GLY A 67 -3.95 -3.95 8.15
N ASP A 68 -2.63 -3.87 8.26
CA ASP A 68 -1.92 -3.22 9.37
C ASP A 68 -1.23 -1.93 8.96
N SER A 69 -1.03 -1.71 7.68
CA SER A 69 -0.40 -0.51 7.14
C SER A 69 -1.15 -0.02 5.92
N THR A 70 -1.12 1.29 5.70
CA THR A 70 -1.76 1.92 4.56
C THR A 70 -0.77 2.82 3.83
N ILE A 71 -0.73 2.69 2.49
CA ILE A 71 -0.10 3.66 1.60
C ILE A 71 -1.19 4.59 1.09
N LEU A 72 -0.98 5.90 1.32
CA LEU A 72 -1.88 6.96 0.91
C LEU A 72 -1.26 7.80 -0.20
N PHE A 73 -2.05 8.09 -1.22
CA PHE A 73 -1.71 9.07 -2.26
C PHE A 73 -2.56 10.31 -2.06
N ARG A 74 -1.90 11.45 -1.82
CA ARG A 74 -2.56 12.74 -1.54
C ARG A 74 -2.15 13.79 -2.55
N ASN A 75 -3.06 14.73 -2.84
CA ASN A 75 -2.72 15.94 -3.59
C ASN A 75 -2.10 17.01 -2.66
N SER A 76 -1.77 18.18 -3.22
CA SER A 76 -1.17 19.29 -2.48
C SER A 76 -2.05 19.88 -1.38
N GLU A 77 -3.36 19.70 -1.46
CA GLU A 77 -4.33 20.11 -0.45
C GLU A 77 -4.53 19.07 0.66
N GLY A 78 -3.78 17.96 0.60
CA GLY A 78 -3.88 16.87 1.57
C GLY A 78 -5.06 15.94 1.34
N ILE A 79 -5.75 16.04 0.20
CA ILE A 79 -6.92 15.20 -0.12
C ILE A 79 -6.44 13.80 -0.49
N PRO A 80 -6.91 12.73 0.20
CA PRO A 80 -6.59 11.36 -0.16
C PRO A 80 -7.30 10.98 -1.47
N LEU A 81 -6.52 10.63 -2.49
CA LEU A 81 -7.04 10.24 -3.80
C LEU A 81 -7.08 8.73 -4.00
N ALA A 82 -6.26 8.00 -3.28
CA ALA A 82 -6.28 6.54 -3.23
C ALA A 82 -5.56 6.05 -1.99
N GLU A 83 -5.93 4.85 -1.54
CA GLU A 83 -5.25 4.16 -0.45
C GLU A 83 -5.18 2.66 -0.71
N LEU A 84 -4.09 2.06 -0.23
CA LEU A 84 -3.85 0.63 -0.30
C LEU A 84 -3.46 0.14 1.08
N THR A 85 -4.19 -0.85 1.60
CA THR A 85 -3.94 -1.44 2.91
C THR A 85 -3.34 -2.83 2.76
N PHE A 86 -2.29 -3.11 3.52
CA PHE A 86 -1.55 -4.35 3.43
C PHE A 86 -1.04 -4.84 4.78
N THR A 87 -0.66 -6.11 4.82
CA THR A 87 0.09 -6.73 5.91
C THR A 87 1.28 -7.50 5.34
N LEU A 88 2.42 -7.39 6.00
CA LEU A 88 3.57 -8.22 5.70
C LEU A 88 3.49 -9.50 6.53
N CYS A 89 3.66 -10.64 5.89
CA CYS A 89 3.58 -11.93 6.55
C CYS A 89 4.51 -12.94 5.89
N GLU A 90 4.72 -14.06 6.55
CA GLU A 90 5.29 -15.25 5.94
C GLU A 90 4.14 -16.16 5.50
N TYR A 91 4.08 -16.45 4.21
CA TYR A 91 3.06 -17.29 3.62
C TYR A 91 3.70 -18.33 2.72
N GLN A 92 3.42 -19.60 3.01
CA GLN A 92 4.04 -20.75 2.31
C GLN A 92 5.57 -20.66 2.27
N GLY A 93 6.18 -20.28 3.40
CA GLY A 93 7.64 -20.14 3.53
C GLY A 93 8.24 -18.93 2.81
N LYS A 94 7.42 -18.01 2.28
CA LYS A 94 7.88 -16.83 1.55
C LYS A 94 7.49 -15.55 2.25
N ARG A 95 8.40 -14.58 2.23
CA ARG A 95 8.11 -13.21 2.67
C ARG A 95 7.08 -12.60 1.73
N THR A 96 5.91 -12.27 2.25
CA THR A 96 4.73 -11.91 1.45
C THR A 96 4.19 -10.55 1.88
N MET A 97 3.82 -9.73 0.90
CA MET A 97 2.95 -8.57 1.10
C MET A 97 1.52 -8.98 0.74
N PHE A 98 0.66 -8.96 1.74
CA PHE A 98 -0.75 -9.31 1.58
C PHE A 98 -1.57 -8.03 1.48
N ILE A 99 -2.13 -7.77 0.30
CA ILE A 99 -2.96 -6.58 0.06
C ILE A 99 -4.40 -6.93 0.39
N GLY A 100 -4.93 -6.32 1.44
CA GLY A 100 -6.30 -6.53 1.90
C GLY A 100 -7.30 -5.58 1.29
N GLY A 101 -6.87 -4.41 0.86
CA GLY A 101 -7.76 -3.42 0.27
C GLY A 101 -7.07 -2.42 -0.64
N LEU A 102 -7.79 -1.98 -1.66
CA LEU A 102 -7.40 -0.91 -2.58
C LEU A 102 -8.63 -0.06 -2.86
N GLN A 103 -8.60 1.20 -2.42
CA GLN A 103 -9.70 2.13 -2.59
C GLN A 103 -9.25 3.40 -3.30
N GLY A 104 -10.16 3.97 -4.10
CA GLY A 104 -10.03 5.32 -4.64
C GLY A 104 -10.45 6.38 -3.63
N ALA A 105 -10.59 7.61 -4.09
CA ALA A 105 -11.09 8.70 -3.28
C ALA A 105 -12.50 8.40 -2.75
N LYS A 106 -12.78 8.91 -1.55
CA LYS A 106 -14.12 8.82 -0.96
C LYS A 106 -15.15 9.54 -1.86
N TRP A 107 -16.40 9.13 -1.78
CA TRP A 107 -17.47 9.65 -2.62
C TRP A 107 -17.68 11.17 -2.48
N GLU A 108 -17.35 11.75 -1.31
CA GLU A 108 -17.43 13.21 -1.08
C GLU A 108 -16.39 14.00 -1.90
N ILE A 109 -15.32 13.34 -2.35
CA ILE A 109 -14.28 13.99 -3.14
C ILE A 109 -14.79 14.19 -4.57
N PRO A 110 -14.77 15.44 -5.11
CA PRO A 110 -15.21 15.69 -6.46
C PRO A 110 -14.42 14.84 -7.48
N HIS A 111 -15.12 14.26 -8.42
CA HIS A 111 -14.50 13.43 -9.46
C HIS A 111 -13.43 14.18 -10.28
N GLN A 112 -13.59 15.50 -10.37
CA GLN A 112 -12.62 16.40 -11.02
C GLN A 112 -11.23 16.32 -10.37
N GLU A 113 -11.14 16.13 -9.06
CA GLU A 113 -9.85 15.97 -8.37
C GLU A 113 -9.10 14.73 -8.85
N ILE A 114 -9.82 13.64 -9.07
CA ILE A 114 -9.23 12.39 -9.60
C ILE A 114 -8.80 12.57 -11.04
N GLN A 115 -9.60 13.24 -11.86
CA GLN A 115 -9.26 13.54 -13.25
C GLN A 115 -8.04 14.45 -13.35
N ASN A 116 -7.96 15.49 -12.53
CA ASN A 116 -6.84 16.42 -12.49
C ASN A 116 -5.55 15.69 -12.11
N ALA A 117 -5.60 14.85 -11.07
CA ALA A 117 -4.45 14.06 -10.65
C ALA A 117 -4.01 13.08 -11.74
N THR A 118 -4.95 12.42 -12.39
CA THR A 118 -4.64 11.47 -13.49
C THR A 118 -3.97 12.17 -14.65
N LYS A 119 -4.45 13.35 -15.05
CA LYS A 119 -3.82 14.16 -16.11
C LYS A 119 -2.44 14.64 -15.69
N ALA A 120 -2.28 15.12 -14.46
CA ALA A 120 -1.01 15.59 -13.93
C ALA A 120 0.03 14.45 -13.89
N CYS A 121 -0.38 13.24 -13.60
CA CYS A 121 0.47 12.05 -13.51
C CYS A 121 0.53 11.25 -14.82
N HIS A 122 0.49 11.93 -15.95
CA HIS A 122 0.67 11.32 -17.29
C HIS A 122 -0.32 10.20 -17.62
N GLY A 123 -1.55 10.30 -17.15
CA GLY A 123 -2.61 9.33 -17.39
C GLY A 123 -2.65 8.17 -16.37
N LEU A 124 -1.79 8.19 -15.35
CA LEU A 124 -1.81 7.17 -14.30
C LEU A 124 -2.89 7.49 -13.26
N PHE A 125 -3.82 6.58 -13.08
CA PHE A 125 -4.86 6.70 -12.07
C PHE A 125 -4.29 6.59 -10.65
N PRO A 126 -4.86 7.32 -9.67
CA PRO A 126 -4.40 7.25 -8.27
C PRO A 126 -4.30 5.83 -7.70
N LYS A 127 -5.27 4.96 -7.98
CA LYS A 127 -5.20 3.55 -7.59
C LYS A 127 -4.00 2.82 -8.18
N ARG A 128 -3.65 3.11 -9.41
CA ARG A 128 -2.46 2.54 -10.07
C ARG A 128 -1.19 3.03 -9.40
N LEU A 129 -1.14 4.30 -9.03
CA LEU A 129 0.02 4.88 -8.36
C LEU A 129 0.28 4.23 -6.99
N VAL A 130 -0.74 4.03 -6.16
CA VAL A 130 -0.54 3.37 -4.87
C VAL A 130 -0.15 1.90 -5.04
N MET A 131 -0.65 1.22 -6.08
CA MET A 131 -0.25 -0.15 -6.39
C MET A 131 1.22 -0.23 -6.82
N GLU A 132 1.67 0.68 -7.69
CA GLU A 132 3.08 0.76 -8.09
C GLU A 132 3.98 1.09 -6.90
N ALA A 133 3.55 2.00 -6.04
CA ALA A 133 4.26 2.33 -4.81
C ALA A 133 4.38 1.12 -3.88
N ALA A 134 3.32 0.34 -3.73
CA ALA A 134 3.33 -0.88 -2.94
C ALA A 134 4.30 -1.92 -3.50
N CYS A 135 4.35 -2.09 -4.83
CA CYS A 135 5.30 -2.99 -5.49
C CYS A 135 6.75 -2.56 -5.26
N LEU A 136 7.05 -1.27 -5.39
CA LEU A 136 8.39 -0.73 -5.16
C LEU A 136 8.80 -0.86 -3.68
N PHE A 137 7.88 -0.57 -2.78
CA PHE A 137 8.11 -0.72 -1.35
C PHE A 137 8.36 -2.18 -0.98
N ALA A 138 7.58 -3.09 -1.53
CA ALA A 138 7.76 -4.52 -1.35
C ALA A 138 9.13 -5.01 -1.87
N GLN A 139 9.59 -4.53 -3.02
CA GLN A 139 10.94 -4.84 -3.52
C GLN A 139 12.02 -4.37 -2.55
N ARG A 140 11.89 -3.16 -2.01
CA ARG A 140 12.84 -2.62 -1.04
C ARG A 140 12.89 -3.45 0.25
N LEU A 141 11.77 -4.03 0.66
CA LEU A 141 11.66 -4.93 1.81
C LEU A 141 12.09 -6.38 1.49
N GLN A 142 12.51 -6.65 0.27
CA GLN A 142 12.86 -8.00 -0.21
C GLN A 142 11.71 -8.99 -0.06
N VAL A 143 10.49 -8.52 -0.27
CA VAL A 143 9.30 -9.37 -0.31
C VAL A 143 9.35 -10.26 -1.54
N GLU A 144 9.05 -11.53 -1.39
CA GLU A 144 9.18 -12.53 -2.46
C GLU A 144 7.91 -12.68 -3.29
N GLN A 145 6.76 -12.31 -2.73
CA GLN A 145 5.46 -12.36 -3.43
C GLN A 145 4.48 -11.34 -2.88
N ILE A 146 3.58 -10.91 -3.75
CA ILE A 146 2.44 -10.06 -3.39
C ILE A 146 1.17 -10.83 -3.67
N ILE A 147 0.29 -10.89 -2.67
CA ILE A 147 -1.03 -11.54 -2.78
C ILE A 147 -2.08 -10.48 -2.51
N ALA A 148 -3.07 -10.38 -3.38
CA ALA A 148 -4.20 -9.48 -3.20
C ALA A 148 -5.51 -10.27 -3.03
N VAL A 149 -6.37 -9.80 -2.12
CA VAL A 149 -7.73 -10.32 -1.96
C VAL A 149 -8.63 -9.66 -3.01
N SER A 150 -9.33 -10.47 -3.79
CA SER A 150 -10.33 -9.98 -4.72
C SER A 150 -11.69 -9.87 -4.04
N ASN A 151 -12.37 -8.73 -4.21
CA ASN A 151 -13.70 -8.52 -3.65
C ASN A 151 -14.78 -9.42 -4.24
N GLU A 152 -14.56 -9.99 -5.42
CA GLU A 152 -15.59 -10.74 -6.12
C GLU A 152 -15.63 -12.24 -5.82
N THR A 153 -14.52 -12.82 -5.37
CA THR A 153 -14.44 -14.30 -5.31
C THR A 153 -13.69 -14.88 -4.13
N HIS A 154 -13.14 -14.08 -3.23
CA HIS A 154 -12.15 -14.53 -2.23
C HIS A 154 -10.95 -15.28 -2.85
N ILE A 155 -10.70 -15.08 -4.15
CA ILE A 155 -9.59 -15.70 -4.86
C ILE A 155 -8.40 -14.75 -4.78
N TYR A 156 -7.32 -15.25 -4.23
CA TYR A 156 -6.04 -14.57 -4.19
C TYR A 156 -5.44 -14.52 -5.58
N ARG A 157 -5.20 -13.33 -6.11
CA ARG A 157 -4.34 -13.16 -7.29
C ARG A 157 -2.91 -12.98 -6.82
N SER A 158 -2.07 -13.96 -7.10
CA SER A 158 -0.65 -13.84 -6.93
C SER A 158 -0.09 -12.88 -7.99
N LEU A 159 0.31 -11.69 -7.57
CA LEU A 159 1.10 -10.80 -8.41
C LEU A 159 2.58 -11.14 -8.15
N ARG A 160 3.17 -11.89 -9.07
CA ARG A 160 4.62 -12.12 -9.01
C ARG A 160 5.35 -10.83 -9.36
N TYR A 161 6.51 -10.65 -8.76
CA TYR A 161 7.37 -9.52 -9.01
C TYR A 161 7.72 -9.34 -10.48
N ARG A 162 7.98 -8.09 -10.85
CA ARG A 162 8.74 -7.81 -12.05
C ARG A 162 10.05 -8.58 -11.97
N ASP A 163 10.38 -9.33 -13.00
CA ASP A 163 11.70 -9.88 -13.16
C ASP A 163 12.73 -8.74 -13.30
N LYS A 164 13.99 -9.08 -13.42
CA LYS A 164 15.08 -8.12 -13.60
C LYS A 164 14.91 -7.21 -14.85
N GLU A 165 13.98 -7.57 -15.74
CA GLU A 165 13.68 -6.84 -16.98
C GLU A 165 12.42 -5.97 -16.87
N GLY A 166 11.78 -5.92 -15.70
CA GLY A 166 10.64 -5.05 -15.43
C GLY A 166 9.28 -5.57 -15.94
N LYS A 167 9.17 -6.81 -16.34
CA LYS A 167 7.90 -7.43 -16.74
C LYS A 167 7.15 -7.97 -15.52
N ILE A 168 5.84 -7.69 -15.48
CA ILE A 168 4.95 -8.26 -14.47
C ILE A 168 4.49 -9.61 -15.01
N HIS A 169 4.88 -10.69 -14.33
CA HIS A 169 4.33 -12.00 -14.59
C HIS A 169 3.09 -12.19 -13.71
N ALA A 170 1.97 -12.38 -14.36
CA ALA A 170 0.71 -12.74 -13.71
C ALA A 170 0.74 -14.18 -13.19
#